data_7024c14c3d78ae26647e8208c8a78e4a
#
_entry.id   7024c14c3d78ae26647e8208c8a78e4a
#
_cell.length_a   1.000
_cell.length_b   1.000
_cell.length_c   1.000
_cell.angle_alpha   90.00
_cell.angle_beta   90.00
_cell.angle_gamma   90.00
#
_symmetry.space_group_name_H-M   'P 1'
#
loop_
_entity.id
_entity.type
_entity.pdbx_description
1 polymer ?
#
loop_
_entity_poly.entity_id
_entity_poly.type
_entity_poly.pdbx_seq_one_letter_code
_entity_poly.pdbx_strand_id
1 'polypeptide(L)'
;MQPSLRKRRLIRQTVRPEAPLVYERLSDAILVKRAKDGDERALAALCERHAPRVEKLAGHMLSNPEDARDAAQEALAKLCVRIGQFRGDSQFSTWLHRLVVNTCHDVGERQRVRRWEPLVEDERIAEDDADPAHAADLASLRSELADGLADIAPEQAKVVVLKDALDFSFAEISAAVDMPVGTAKCYAHRARAGLRSRLGRDVA
;
A
#
# COMPACT_ATOMS: atom_id res chain seq x y z
N MET A 1 66.85 -20.16 -19.72
CA MET A 1 66.21 -18.84 -19.79
C MET A 1 64.79 -19.00 -19.34
N GLN A 2 64.41 -18.69 -18.09
CA GLN A 2 63.05 -18.78 -17.52
C GLN A 2 62.49 -17.38 -17.50
N PRO A 3 61.23 -17.16 -17.93
CA PRO A 3 60.54 -15.90 -17.72
C PRO A 3 59.81 -15.91 -16.35
N SER A 4 60.07 -14.86 -15.63
CA SER A 4 59.63 -14.42 -14.33
C SER A 4 58.10 -14.52 -14.14
N LEU A 5 57.68 -15.24 -13.10
CA LEU A 5 56.35 -15.23 -12.54
C LEU A 5 56.10 -13.90 -11.83
N ARG A 6 55.42 -12.97 -12.51
CA ARG A 6 54.83 -11.78 -11.89
C ARG A 6 53.73 -12.21 -10.95
N LYS A 7 53.97 -12.17 -9.65
CA LYS A 7 53.00 -12.32 -8.57
C LYS A 7 51.88 -11.29 -8.74
N ARG A 8 50.71 -11.72 -9.22
CA ARG A 8 49.47 -10.97 -9.09
C ARG A 8 49.12 -10.95 -7.61
N ARG A 9 49.38 -9.85 -6.97
CA ARG A 9 48.94 -9.53 -5.60
C ARG A 9 47.45 -9.28 -5.68
N LEU A 10 46.63 -10.31 -5.43
CA LEU A 10 45.25 -10.17 -5.13
C LEU A 10 45.14 -9.32 -3.86
N ILE A 11 44.82 -8.07 -4.02
CA ILE A 11 44.36 -7.22 -2.93
C ILE A 11 43.01 -7.81 -2.50
N ARG A 12 43.04 -8.69 -1.51
CA ARG A 12 41.90 -8.97 -0.69
C ARG A 12 41.55 -7.64 0.01
N GLN A 13 40.62 -6.90 -0.54
CA GLN A 13 39.91 -5.92 0.24
C GLN A 13 39.23 -6.69 1.36
N THR A 14 39.86 -6.69 2.51
CA THR A 14 39.24 -7.05 3.78
C THR A 14 38.13 -6.01 3.99
N VAL A 15 36.91 -6.34 3.54
CA VAL A 15 35.75 -5.65 3.99
C VAL A 15 35.73 -5.79 5.51
N ARG A 16 36.15 -4.72 6.21
CA ARG A 16 35.93 -4.63 7.66
C ARG A 16 34.45 -4.97 7.89
N PRO A 17 34.13 -5.88 8.81
CA PRO A 17 32.73 -6.02 9.22
C PRO A 17 32.35 -4.65 9.81
N GLU A 18 31.65 -3.85 9.03
CA GLU A 18 30.97 -2.68 9.55
C GLU A 18 30.11 -3.19 10.72
N ALA A 19 30.19 -2.47 11.87
CA ALA A 19 29.33 -2.73 13.01
C ALA A 19 27.91 -2.96 12.51
N PRO A 20 27.13 -3.92 13.06
CA PRO A 20 25.84 -4.28 12.52
C PRO A 20 25.02 -3.00 12.36
N LEU A 21 24.81 -2.59 11.12
CA LEU A 21 23.99 -1.44 10.79
C LEU A 21 22.62 -1.78 11.34
N VAL A 22 22.16 -1.00 12.31
CA VAL A 22 20.83 -1.16 12.88
C VAL A 22 19.86 -0.61 11.85
N TYR A 23 19.54 -1.43 10.86
CA TYR A 23 18.64 -1.09 9.74
C TYR A 23 17.30 -0.53 10.23
N GLU A 24 16.85 -0.98 11.40
CA GLU A 24 15.64 -0.49 12.09
C GLU A 24 15.65 1.02 12.34
N ARG A 25 16.84 1.62 12.52
CA ARG A 25 16.99 3.06 12.80
C ARG A 25 17.17 3.91 11.53
N LEU A 26 17.36 3.30 10.38
CA LEU A 26 17.51 4.03 9.12
C LEU A 26 16.13 4.51 8.62
N SER A 27 16.11 5.68 8.01
CA SER A 27 14.90 6.17 7.33
C SER A 27 14.57 5.33 6.09
N ASP A 28 13.29 5.32 5.69
CA ASP A 28 12.86 4.62 4.47
C ASP A 28 13.64 5.08 3.24
N ALA A 29 13.95 6.37 3.13
CA ALA A 29 14.74 6.90 2.01
C ALA A 29 16.14 6.25 1.91
N ILE A 30 16.80 6.02 3.05
CA ILE A 30 18.12 5.37 3.10
C ILE A 30 17.98 3.88 2.80
N LEU A 31 16.98 3.21 3.39
CA LEU A 31 16.71 1.79 3.15
C LEU A 31 16.39 1.53 1.69
N VAL A 32 15.52 2.34 1.08
CA VAL A 32 15.17 2.25 -0.34
C VAL A 32 16.40 2.40 -1.23
N LYS A 33 17.24 3.41 -0.97
CA LYS A 33 18.47 3.59 -1.74
C LYS A 33 19.36 2.35 -1.68
N ARG A 34 19.61 1.83 -0.47
CA ARG A 34 20.42 0.63 -0.26
C ARG A 34 19.82 -0.62 -0.90
N ALA A 35 18.51 -0.82 -0.75
CA ALA A 35 17.81 -1.93 -1.37
C ALA A 35 17.91 -1.90 -2.90
N LYS A 36 17.85 -0.72 -3.52
CA LYS A 36 18.07 -0.54 -4.96
C LYS A 36 19.50 -0.84 -5.38
N ASP A 37 20.46 -0.62 -4.50
CA ASP A 37 21.88 -0.93 -4.70
C ASP A 37 22.19 -2.42 -4.41
N GLY A 38 21.17 -3.25 -4.10
CA GLY A 38 21.30 -4.69 -3.90
C GLY A 38 21.51 -5.11 -2.44
N ASP A 39 21.33 -4.22 -1.46
CA ASP A 39 21.40 -4.56 -0.03
C ASP A 39 20.13 -5.29 0.41
N GLU A 40 20.18 -6.63 0.43
CA GLU A 40 19.06 -7.50 0.83
C GLU A 40 18.59 -7.24 2.27
N ARG A 41 19.51 -6.84 3.18
CA ARG A 41 19.13 -6.52 4.56
C ARG A 41 18.33 -5.23 4.67
N ALA A 42 18.66 -4.24 3.84
CA ALA A 42 17.86 -3.02 3.74
C ALA A 42 16.47 -3.31 3.20
N LEU A 43 16.35 -4.20 2.21
CA LEU A 43 15.08 -4.64 1.67
C LEU A 43 14.25 -5.42 2.71
N ALA A 44 14.87 -6.35 3.44
CA ALA A 44 14.21 -7.07 4.53
C ALA A 44 13.68 -6.11 5.61
N ALA A 45 14.49 -5.13 6.03
CA ALA A 45 14.07 -4.12 7.01
C ALA A 45 12.90 -3.26 6.52
N LEU A 46 12.82 -2.95 5.22
CA LEU A 46 11.65 -2.28 4.63
C LEU A 46 10.41 -3.17 4.71
N CYS A 47 10.53 -4.44 4.33
CA CYS A 47 9.43 -5.39 4.39
C CYS A 47 8.92 -5.55 5.83
N GLU A 48 9.80 -5.81 6.79
CA GLU A 48 9.46 -5.97 8.21
C GLU A 48 8.76 -4.73 8.80
N ARG A 49 9.29 -3.54 8.49
CA ARG A 49 8.72 -2.26 8.96
C ARG A 49 7.32 -2.02 8.45
N HIS A 50 7.07 -2.34 7.20
CA HIS A 50 5.80 -2.03 6.55
C HIS A 50 4.80 -3.18 6.54
N ALA A 51 5.21 -4.42 6.85
CA ALA A 51 4.33 -5.59 6.84
C ALA A 51 3.04 -5.40 7.67
N PRO A 52 3.06 -4.89 8.91
CA PRO A 52 1.84 -4.73 9.69
C PRO A 52 0.84 -3.76 9.04
N ARG A 53 1.36 -2.71 8.38
CA ARG A 53 0.52 -1.75 7.66
C ARG A 53 -0.05 -2.35 6.37
N VAL A 54 0.73 -3.15 5.66
CA VAL A 54 0.31 -3.86 4.44
C VAL A 54 -0.79 -4.87 4.77
N GLU A 55 -0.63 -5.67 5.81
CA GLU A 55 -1.61 -6.65 6.29
C GLU A 55 -2.92 -5.97 6.72
N LYS A 56 -2.82 -4.90 7.52
CA LYS A 56 -3.98 -4.13 7.92
C LYS A 56 -4.75 -3.56 6.72
N LEU A 57 -4.04 -3.00 5.74
CA LEU A 57 -4.66 -2.44 4.53
C LEU A 57 -5.35 -3.53 3.71
N ALA A 58 -4.70 -4.69 3.50
CA ALA A 58 -5.29 -5.81 2.79
C ALA A 58 -6.55 -6.33 3.49
N GLY A 59 -6.53 -6.44 4.84
CA GLY A 59 -7.68 -6.83 5.65
C GLY A 59 -8.85 -5.85 5.58
N HIS A 60 -8.59 -4.56 5.32
CA HIS A 60 -9.67 -3.59 5.07
C HIS A 60 -10.25 -3.66 3.65
N MET A 61 -9.48 -4.16 2.69
CA MET A 61 -9.88 -4.21 1.29
C MET A 61 -10.56 -5.51 0.88
N LEU A 62 -10.23 -6.62 1.54
CA LEU A 62 -10.72 -7.95 1.23
C LEU A 62 -11.48 -8.52 2.42
N SER A 63 -12.70 -8.99 2.18
CA SER A 63 -13.59 -9.52 3.24
C SER A 63 -13.14 -10.89 3.75
N ASN A 64 -12.44 -11.68 2.91
CA ASN A 64 -11.92 -12.99 3.30
C ASN A 64 -10.52 -12.81 3.93
N PRO A 65 -10.29 -13.28 5.17
CA PRO A 65 -9.00 -13.14 5.84
C PRO A 65 -7.84 -13.87 5.15
N GLU A 66 -8.11 -15.00 4.50
CA GLU A 66 -7.09 -15.74 3.74
C GLU A 66 -6.66 -14.98 2.51
N ASP A 67 -7.63 -14.48 1.72
CA ASP A 67 -7.36 -13.64 0.55
C ASP A 67 -6.61 -12.37 0.95
N ALA A 68 -6.94 -11.76 2.08
CA ALA A 68 -6.25 -10.58 2.61
C ALA A 68 -4.79 -10.90 2.97
N ARG A 69 -4.54 -12.05 3.60
CA ARG A 69 -3.18 -12.51 3.93
C ARG A 69 -2.36 -12.80 2.68
N ASP A 70 -2.95 -13.48 1.71
CA ASP A 70 -2.31 -13.78 0.43
C ASP A 70 -1.97 -12.49 -0.34
N ALA A 71 -2.91 -11.54 -0.39
CA ALA A 71 -2.69 -10.24 -1.02
C ALA A 71 -1.57 -9.45 -0.33
N ALA A 72 -1.49 -9.50 0.99
CA ALA A 72 -0.42 -8.84 1.74
C ALA A 72 0.95 -9.46 1.42
N GLN A 73 1.04 -10.79 1.41
CA GLN A 73 2.28 -11.50 1.05
C GLN A 73 2.68 -11.24 -0.41
N GLU A 74 1.72 -11.30 -1.35
CA GLU A 74 1.98 -11.00 -2.75
C GLU A 74 2.44 -9.56 -2.95
N ALA A 75 1.87 -8.59 -2.21
CA ALA A 75 2.30 -7.20 -2.25
C ALA A 75 3.74 -7.01 -1.74
N LEU A 76 4.12 -7.68 -0.64
CA LEU A 76 5.49 -7.67 -0.13
C LEU A 76 6.46 -8.35 -1.11
N ALA A 77 6.07 -9.45 -1.73
CA ALA A 77 6.87 -10.08 -2.79
C ALA A 77 7.04 -9.15 -4.01
N LYS A 78 5.96 -8.48 -4.43
CA LYS A 78 6.01 -7.45 -5.49
C LYS A 78 6.89 -6.27 -5.10
N LEU A 79 6.93 -5.86 -3.83
CA LEU A 79 7.87 -4.85 -3.33
C LEU A 79 9.31 -5.27 -3.60
N CYS A 80 9.69 -6.51 -3.23
CA CYS A 80 11.05 -7.01 -3.45
C CYS A 80 11.48 -6.96 -4.93
N VAL A 81 10.57 -7.31 -5.84
CA VAL A 81 10.84 -7.32 -7.28
C VAL A 81 10.85 -5.91 -7.87
N ARG A 82 9.98 -5.01 -7.39
CA ARG A 82 9.72 -3.71 -8.01
C ARG A 82 10.40 -2.52 -7.33
N ILE A 83 11.16 -2.73 -6.25
CA ILE A 83 11.85 -1.64 -5.54
C ILE A 83 12.74 -0.81 -6.47
N GLY A 84 13.38 -1.44 -7.45
CA GLY A 84 14.18 -0.77 -8.48
C GLY A 84 13.39 0.22 -9.35
N GLN A 85 12.07 0.03 -9.47
CA GLN A 85 11.18 0.89 -10.27
C GLN A 85 10.70 2.13 -9.51
N PHE A 86 10.89 2.17 -8.18
CA PHE A 86 10.52 3.34 -7.39
C PHE A 86 11.41 4.54 -7.76
N ARG A 87 10.85 5.58 -8.34
CA ARG A 87 11.59 6.76 -8.84
C ARG A 87 11.85 7.83 -7.79
N GLY A 88 11.13 7.81 -6.68
CA GLY A 88 11.22 8.85 -5.65
C GLY A 88 10.32 10.06 -5.91
N ASP A 89 9.43 10.01 -6.91
CA ASP A 89 8.49 11.09 -7.25
C ASP A 89 7.39 11.27 -6.18
N SER A 90 7.26 10.31 -5.27
CA SER A 90 6.37 10.32 -4.12
C SER A 90 7.08 9.75 -2.90
N GLN A 91 6.45 9.81 -1.73
CA GLN A 91 6.94 9.09 -0.56
C GLN A 91 6.86 7.58 -0.81
N PHE A 92 7.81 6.83 -0.25
CA PHE A 92 7.86 5.37 -0.38
C PHE A 92 6.56 4.71 0.13
N SER A 93 6.05 5.19 1.27
CA SER A 93 4.78 4.71 1.83
C SER A 93 3.58 4.88 0.88
N THR A 94 3.54 5.96 0.12
CA THR A 94 2.50 6.21 -0.90
C THR A 94 2.63 5.25 -2.08
N TRP A 95 3.84 5.01 -2.55
CA TRP A 95 4.10 4.06 -3.62
C TRP A 95 3.75 2.62 -3.21
N LEU A 96 4.15 2.23 -1.98
CA LEU A 96 3.83 0.92 -1.42
C LEU A 96 2.32 0.74 -1.24
N HIS A 97 1.61 1.76 -0.75
CA HIS A 97 0.16 1.73 -0.61
C HIS A 97 -0.53 1.41 -1.94
N ARG A 98 -0.12 2.06 -3.04
CA ARG A 98 -0.65 1.74 -4.38
C ARG A 98 -0.35 0.31 -4.81
N LEU A 99 0.85 -0.18 -4.50
CA LEU A 99 1.24 -1.54 -4.81
C LEU A 99 0.31 -2.55 -4.10
N VAL A 100 -0.02 -2.29 -2.82
CA VAL A 100 -0.94 -3.11 -2.03
C VAL A 100 -2.35 -3.03 -2.59
N VAL A 101 -2.88 -1.83 -2.83
CA VAL A 101 -4.24 -1.62 -3.39
C VAL A 101 -4.41 -2.35 -4.71
N ASN A 102 -3.46 -2.20 -5.64
CA ASN A 102 -3.50 -2.89 -6.92
C ASN A 102 -3.44 -4.41 -6.74
N THR A 103 -2.65 -4.90 -5.79
CA THR A 103 -2.56 -6.34 -5.51
C THR A 103 -3.87 -6.88 -4.93
N CYS A 104 -4.51 -6.16 -4.01
CA CYS A 104 -5.82 -6.54 -3.47
C CYS A 104 -6.89 -6.57 -4.57
N HIS A 105 -6.89 -5.61 -5.50
CA HIS A 105 -7.78 -5.64 -6.66
C HIS A 105 -7.54 -6.87 -7.54
N ASP A 106 -6.27 -7.18 -7.85
CA ASP A 106 -5.90 -8.36 -8.65
C ASP A 106 -6.37 -9.66 -7.98
N VAL A 107 -6.23 -9.77 -6.65
CA VAL A 107 -6.69 -10.92 -5.87
C VAL A 107 -8.22 -11.00 -5.87
N GLY A 108 -8.91 -9.90 -5.60
CA GLY A 108 -10.37 -9.83 -5.58
C GLY A 108 -10.99 -10.21 -6.93
N GLU A 109 -10.43 -9.74 -8.05
CA GLU A 109 -10.89 -10.12 -9.38
C GLU A 109 -10.65 -11.60 -9.68
N ARG A 110 -9.49 -12.17 -9.30
CA ARG A 110 -9.21 -13.60 -9.45
C ARG A 110 -10.20 -14.45 -8.68
N GLN A 111 -10.57 -14.05 -7.47
CA GLN A 111 -11.55 -14.75 -6.65
C GLN A 111 -12.97 -14.62 -7.20
N ARG A 112 -13.34 -13.45 -7.73
CA ARG A 112 -14.63 -13.27 -8.37
C ARG A 112 -14.81 -14.20 -9.56
N VAL A 113 -13.78 -14.35 -10.37
CA VAL A 113 -13.78 -15.29 -11.52
C VAL A 113 -13.90 -16.74 -11.05
N ARG A 114 -13.17 -17.14 -10.00
CA ARG A 114 -13.25 -18.49 -9.42
C ARG A 114 -14.61 -18.81 -8.82
N ARG A 115 -15.30 -17.86 -8.20
CA ARG A 115 -16.65 -18.03 -7.64
C ARG A 115 -17.73 -18.19 -8.71
N TRP A 116 -17.43 -17.88 -9.98
CA TRP A 116 -18.38 -18.10 -11.10
C TRP A 116 -18.30 -19.51 -11.71
N GLU A 117 -17.36 -20.36 -11.30
CA GLU A 117 -17.47 -21.81 -11.51
C GLU A 117 -18.42 -22.37 -10.43
N PRO A 118 -19.48 -23.13 -10.80
CA PRO A 118 -20.48 -23.56 -9.84
C PRO A 118 -19.91 -24.65 -8.94
N LEU A 119 -19.44 -24.29 -7.78
CA LEU A 119 -19.14 -25.20 -6.67
C LEU A 119 -19.86 -24.72 -5.42
N VAL A 120 -20.95 -25.46 -5.12
CA VAL A 120 -21.49 -25.83 -3.80
C VAL A 120 -21.33 -24.81 -2.67
N GLU A 121 -22.52 -24.46 -2.17
CA GLU A 121 -22.79 -23.75 -0.93
C GLU A 121 -21.91 -24.16 0.24
N ASP A 122 -21.67 -23.16 1.02
CA ASP A 122 -21.44 -23.12 2.47
C ASP A 122 -20.05 -22.67 2.86
N GLU A 123 -19.99 -21.42 3.38
CA GLU A 123 -19.46 -21.22 4.72
C GLU A 123 -19.61 -19.76 5.11
N ARG A 124 -20.35 -19.59 6.19
CA ARG A 124 -20.48 -18.35 6.95
C ARG A 124 -19.10 -17.84 7.30
N ILE A 125 -18.87 -16.58 7.01
CA ILE A 125 -17.74 -15.81 7.51
C ILE A 125 -17.78 -15.94 9.03
N ALA A 126 -16.82 -16.63 9.62
CA ALA A 126 -16.55 -16.56 11.04
C ALA A 126 -16.20 -15.11 11.35
N GLU A 127 -17.06 -14.45 12.10
CA GLU A 127 -16.75 -13.20 12.75
C GLU A 127 -15.61 -13.50 13.73
N ASP A 128 -14.42 -13.04 13.36
CA ASP A 128 -13.27 -13.02 14.25
C ASP A 128 -13.61 -12.11 15.44
N ASP A 129 -13.16 -12.46 16.65
CA ASP A 129 -13.41 -11.84 17.95
C ASP A 129 -13.13 -10.31 18.02
N ALA A 130 -13.74 -9.54 17.13
CA ALA A 130 -13.80 -8.10 17.26
C ALA A 130 -14.85 -7.77 18.32
N ASP A 131 -14.45 -7.06 19.36
CA ASP A 131 -15.35 -6.49 20.37
C ASP A 131 -16.62 -5.96 19.65
N PRO A 132 -17.80 -6.51 19.95
CA PRO A 132 -19.04 -6.15 19.24
C PRO A 132 -19.33 -4.64 19.30
N ALA A 133 -18.90 -3.95 20.36
CA ALA A 133 -19.02 -2.51 20.48
C ALA A 133 -18.14 -1.78 19.43
N HIS A 134 -16.91 -2.23 19.26
CA HIS A 134 -15.98 -1.64 18.28
C HIS A 134 -16.44 -1.94 16.83
N ALA A 135 -16.99 -3.13 16.58
CA ALA A 135 -17.57 -3.47 15.28
C ALA A 135 -18.80 -2.63 14.94
N ALA A 136 -19.68 -2.36 15.93
CA ALA A 136 -20.83 -1.49 15.76
C ALA A 136 -20.41 -0.03 15.50
N ASP A 137 -19.41 0.49 16.21
CA ASP A 137 -18.88 1.84 16.00
C ASP A 137 -18.29 2.00 14.60
N LEU A 138 -17.53 1.00 14.12
CA LEU A 138 -16.99 0.99 12.77
C LEU A 138 -18.08 0.90 11.70
N ALA A 139 -19.14 0.13 11.94
CA ALA A 139 -20.27 0.03 11.02
C ALA A 139 -21.05 1.36 10.94
N SER A 140 -21.26 2.02 12.08
CA SER A 140 -21.87 3.36 12.15
C SER A 140 -21.02 4.37 11.37
N LEU A 141 -19.72 4.44 11.64
CA LEU A 141 -18.82 5.35 10.95
C LEU A 141 -18.75 5.09 9.44
N ARG A 142 -18.81 3.82 9.01
CA ARG A 142 -18.88 3.47 7.58
C ARG A 142 -20.17 3.95 6.95
N SER A 143 -21.29 3.80 7.64
CA SER A 143 -22.60 4.28 7.16
C SER A 143 -22.59 5.80 7.02
N GLU A 144 -22.15 6.52 8.05
CA GLU A 144 -22.04 7.99 8.03
C GLU A 144 -21.14 8.50 6.90
N LEU A 145 -20.00 7.82 6.68
CA LEU A 145 -19.11 8.16 5.58
C LEU A 145 -19.74 7.87 4.21
N ALA A 146 -20.46 6.76 4.07
CA ALA A 146 -21.16 6.41 2.84
C ALA A 146 -22.26 7.45 2.52
N ASP A 147 -23.05 7.84 3.52
CA ASP A 147 -24.07 8.87 3.41
C ASP A 147 -23.44 10.23 3.07
N GLY A 148 -22.36 10.58 3.73
CA GLY A 148 -21.58 11.79 3.45
C GLY A 148 -21.04 11.83 2.03
N LEU A 149 -20.61 10.69 1.50
CA LEU A 149 -20.13 10.58 0.11
C LEU A 149 -21.28 10.63 -0.91
N ALA A 150 -22.45 10.05 -0.58
CA ALA A 150 -23.64 10.07 -1.46
C ALA A 150 -24.20 11.49 -1.68
N ASP A 151 -23.96 12.39 -0.74
CA ASP A 151 -24.44 13.77 -0.82
C ASP A 151 -23.47 14.74 -1.51
N ILE A 152 -22.31 14.27 -1.92
CA ILE A 152 -21.34 15.02 -2.70
C ILE A 152 -21.56 14.70 -4.17
N ALA A 153 -21.25 15.66 -5.06
CA ALA A 153 -21.30 15.38 -6.50
C ALA A 153 -20.42 14.14 -6.84
N PRO A 154 -20.93 13.19 -7.64
CA PRO A 154 -20.27 11.90 -7.88
C PRO A 154 -18.81 12.01 -8.31
N GLU A 155 -18.47 13.01 -9.15
CA GLU A 155 -17.10 13.25 -9.60
C GLU A 155 -16.19 13.72 -8.46
N GLN A 156 -16.75 14.51 -7.51
CA GLN A 156 -16.01 14.98 -6.34
C GLN A 156 -15.80 13.83 -5.35
N ALA A 157 -16.81 13.01 -5.12
CA ALA A 157 -16.72 11.80 -4.30
C ALA A 157 -15.67 10.84 -4.87
N LYS A 158 -15.71 10.58 -6.18
CA LYS A 158 -14.72 9.75 -6.88
C LYS A 158 -13.30 10.27 -6.68
N VAL A 159 -13.09 11.58 -6.86
CA VAL A 159 -11.76 12.18 -6.72
C VAL A 159 -11.25 12.11 -5.28
N VAL A 160 -12.10 12.35 -4.26
CA VAL A 160 -11.66 12.29 -2.86
C VAL A 160 -11.35 10.87 -2.43
N VAL A 161 -12.13 9.88 -2.87
CA VAL A 161 -11.85 8.46 -2.62
C VAL A 161 -10.53 8.05 -3.27
N LEU A 162 -10.32 8.37 -4.55
CA LEU A 162 -9.06 8.10 -5.24
C LEU A 162 -7.87 8.77 -4.55
N LYS A 163 -8.06 10.00 -4.04
CA LYS A 163 -6.97 10.75 -3.39
C LYS A 163 -6.71 10.30 -1.97
N ASP A 164 -7.74 10.18 -1.14
CA ASP A 164 -7.60 10.05 0.32
C ASP A 164 -7.67 8.60 0.80
N ALA A 165 -8.50 7.76 0.16
CA ALA A 165 -8.58 6.34 0.50
C ALA A 165 -7.55 5.50 -0.29
N LEU A 166 -7.35 5.81 -1.57
CA LEU A 166 -6.47 5.03 -2.46
C LEU A 166 -5.13 5.72 -2.75
N ASP A 167 -4.90 6.92 -2.23
CA ASP A 167 -3.65 7.70 -2.23
C ASP A 167 -3.06 7.98 -3.63
N PHE A 168 -3.94 8.06 -4.66
CA PHE A 168 -3.52 8.41 -6.01
C PHE A 168 -2.98 9.85 -6.06
N SER A 169 -1.95 10.08 -6.87
CA SER A 169 -1.52 11.45 -7.18
C SER A 169 -2.58 12.15 -8.05
N PHE A 170 -2.64 13.48 -7.99
CA PHE A 170 -3.56 14.21 -8.86
C PHE A 170 -3.28 14.03 -10.35
N ALA A 171 -2.06 13.70 -10.75
CA ALA A 171 -1.74 13.36 -12.12
C ALA A 171 -2.35 12.01 -12.54
N GLU A 172 -2.30 11.01 -11.68
CA GLU A 172 -2.93 9.71 -11.92
C GLU A 172 -4.46 9.81 -11.89
N ILE A 173 -5.02 10.59 -10.97
CA ILE A 173 -6.47 10.87 -10.94
C ILE A 173 -6.89 11.55 -12.25
N SER A 174 -6.13 12.56 -12.70
CA SER A 174 -6.36 13.26 -13.97
C SER A 174 -6.42 12.28 -15.15
N ALA A 175 -5.49 11.34 -15.21
CA ALA A 175 -5.44 10.32 -16.25
C ALA A 175 -6.58 9.28 -16.14
N ALA A 176 -6.94 8.89 -14.90
CA ALA A 176 -7.95 7.85 -14.65
C ALA A 176 -9.39 8.33 -14.84
N VAL A 177 -9.65 9.63 -14.64
CA VAL A 177 -11.01 10.22 -14.67
C VAL A 177 -11.17 11.19 -15.85
N ASP A 178 -10.17 11.30 -16.70
CA ASP A 178 -10.12 12.19 -17.87
C ASP A 178 -10.51 13.66 -17.53
N MET A 179 -9.82 14.21 -16.52
CA MET A 179 -10.02 15.62 -16.11
C MET A 179 -8.70 16.34 -15.88
N PRO A 180 -8.64 17.67 -16.05
CA PRO A 180 -7.43 18.43 -15.75
C PRO A 180 -6.99 18.29 -14.28
N VAL A 181 -5.68 18.23 -14.03
CA VAL A 181 -5.10 18.13 -12.67
C VAL A 181 -5.60 19.23 -11.74
N GLY A 182 -5.78 20.45 -12.25
CA GLY A 182 -6.34 21.58 -11.50
C GLY A 182 -7.79 21.33 -11.05
N THR A 183 -8.60 20.72 -11.92
CA THR A 183 -9.98 20.33 -11.62
C THR A 183 -10.01 19.26 -10.54
N ALA A 184 -9.16 18.22 -10.64
CA ALA A 184 -9.06 17.18 -9.64
C ALA A 184 -8.67 17.74 -8.25
N LYS A 185 -7.72 18.69 -8.18
CA LYS A 185 -7.38 19.38 -6.92
C LYS A 185 -8.57 20.16 -6.35
N CYS A 186 -9.30 20.87 -7.20
CA CYS A 186 -10.48 21.63 -6.79
C CYS A 186 -11.59 20.71 -6.28
N TYR A 187 -11.82 19.60 -6.95
CA TYR A 187 -12.82 18.60 -6.54
C TYR A 187 -12.47 17.93 -5.21
N ALA A 188 -11.23 17.52 -4.99
CA ALA A 188 -10.77 17.00 -3.71
C ALA A 188 -10.99 18.01 -2.56
N HIS A 189 -10.68 19.30 -2.80
CA HIS A 189 -10.87 20.34 -1.81
C HIS A 189 -12.36 20.53 -1.47
N ARG A 190 -13.25 20.60 -2.46
CA ARG A 190 -14.70 20.75 -2.27
C ARG A 190 -15.31 19.53 -1.57
N ALA A 191 -14.91 18.33 -1.97
CA ALA A 191 -15.37 17.09 -1.35
C ALA A 191 -15.00 17.03 0.13
N ARG A 192 -13.75 17.35 0.49
CA ARG A 192 -13.32 17.41 1.89
C ARG A 192 -14.05 18.47 2.71
N ALA A 193 -14.37 19.61 2.11
CA ALA A 193 -15.17 20.64 2.77
C ALA A 193 -16.60 20.17 3.03
N GLY A 194 -17.22 19.50 2.05
CA GLY A 194 -18.55 18.90 2.19
C GLY A 194 -18.59 17.81 3.27
N LEU A 195 -17.63 16.88 3.25
CA LEU A 195 -17.52 15.83 4.28
C LEU A 195 -17.33 16.41 5.68
N ARG A 196 -16.44 17.38 5.86
CA ARG A 196 -16.23 18.05 7.16
C ARG A 196 -17.48 18.75 7.67
N SER A 197 -18.25 19.39 6.79
CA SER A 197 -19.49 20.06 7.15
C SER A 197 -20.56 19.09 7.68
N ARG A 198 -20.51 17.82 7.29
CA ARG A 198 -21.45 16.78 7.70
C ARG A 198 -20.96 16.00 8.92
N LEU A 199 -19.76 15.45 8.84
CA LEU A 199 -19.16 14.67 9.94
C LEU A 199 -18.83 15.53 11.16
N GLY A 200 -18.67 16.85 11.01
CA GLY A 200 -18.45 17.78 12.12
C GLY A 200 -19.73 18.29 12.82
N ARG A 201 -20.93 17.88 12.37
CA ARG A 201 -22.18 18.30 13.01
C ARG A 201 -22.58 17.47 14.22
N ASP A 202 -21.98 16.27 14.38
CA ASP A 202 -22.36 15.34 15.43
C ASP A 202 -21.38 15.35 16.63
N VAL A 203 -20.47 16.34 16.69
CA VAL A 203 -19.49 16.55 17.78
C VAL A 203 -19.73 17.89 18.49
N ALA A 204 -21.01 18.24 18.72
CA ALA A 204 -21.38 19.40 19.52
C ALA A 204 -22.39 19.01 20.60
#